data_bce0b7a2c5eb57efc1eeb569d5f63b49
#
_entry.id   bce0b7a2c5eb57efc1eeb569d5f63b49
#
_cell.length_a   1.000
_cell.length_b   1.000
_cell.length_c   1.000
_cell.angle_alpha   90.00
_cell.angle_beta   90.00
_cell.angle_gamma   90.00
#
_symmetry.space_group_name_H-M   'P 1'
#
loop_
_entity.id
_entity.type
_entity.pdbx_description
1 polymer ?
#
loop_
_entity_poly.entity_id
_entity_poly.type
_entity_poly.pdbx_seq_one_letter_code
_entity_poly.pdbx_strand_id
1 'polypeptide(L)'
;MKNLIVRSITGVFFVAAIVVCFMRPIAMEFLFALVTGLTIWEYCGLVNDVKGVQVNRFISTVAGVYFFLAVGGFCSGMIQSGAVFIPYLLTIVYLFISELYMKTENAINDWAYTMLGQMYIALPFSTINVLAFNATPDGNVAYNYMIPLCVFIFLWANDTGAYCSGSLFGKHKLFPRVSPGKSWEG
;
A
#
# COMPACT_ATOMS: atom_id res chain seq x y z
N MET A 1 0.16 -4.24 -31.54
CA MET A 1 1.33 -3.37 -31.37
C MET A 1 1.01 -2.07 -30.64
N LYS A 2 -0.03 -1.27 -30.99
CA LYS A 2 -0.36 -0.02 -30.27
C LYS A 2 -0.52 -0.18 -28.76
N ASN A 3 -1.19 -1.22 -28.29
CA ASN A 3 -1.39 -1.46 -26.85
C ASN A 3 -0.09 -1.77 -26.09
N LEU A 4 0.89 -2.43 -26.72
CA LEU A 4 2.19 -2.72 -26.11
C LEU A 4 3.00 -1.44 -25.92
N ILE A 5 3.04 -0.60 -26.95
CA ILE A 5 3.76 0.69 -26.92
C ILE A 5 3.17 1.61 -25.84
N VAL A 6 1.85 1.74 -25.78
CA VAL A 6 1.17 2.56 -24.76
C VAL A 6 1.49 2.03 -23.35
N ARG A 7 1.42 0.72 -23.13
CA ARG A 7 1.76 0.11 -21.84
C ARG A 7 3.22 0.31 -21.45
N SER A 8 4.14 0.22 -22.41
CA SER A 8 5.57 0.47 -22.14
C SER A 8 5.83 1.94 -21.79
N ILE A 9 5.23 2.87 -22.52
CA ILE A 9 5.36 4.31 -22.25
C ILE A 9 4.80 4.65 -20.86
N THR A 10 3.58 4.20 -20.54
CA THR A 10 2.98 4.42 -19.22
C THR A 10 3.81 3.80 -18.11
N GLY A 11 4.38 2.61 -18.30
CA GLY A 11 5.28 1.98 -17.36
C GLY A 11 6.55 2.79 -17.08
N VAL A 12 7.18 3.31 -18.14
CA VAL A 12 8.37 4.17 -17.98
C VAL A 12 8.04 5.47 -17.24
N PHE A 13 6.90 6.12 -17.57
CA PHE A 13 6.46 7.32 -16.85
C PHE A 13 6.18 7.03 -15.38
N PHE A 14 5.56 5.90 -15.08
CA PHE A 14 5.28 5.49 -13.70
C PHE A 14 6.56 5.27 -12.89
N VAL A 15 7.52 4.54 -13.44
CA VAL A 15 8.83 4.32 -12.82
C VAL A 15 9.58 5.64 -12.63
N ALA A 16 9.62 6.49 -13.65
CA ALA A 16 10.26 7.80 -13.56
C ALA A 16 9.62 8.67 -12.48
N ALA A 17 8.30 8.70 -12.38
CA ALA A 17 7.57 9.44 -11.35
C ALA A 17 7.94 8.97 -9.95
N ILE A 18 7.99 7.65 -9.71
CA ILE A 18 8.41 7.08 -8.42
C ILE A 18 9.85 7.49 -8.09
N VAL A 19 10.79 7.31 -9.02
CA VAL A 19 12.21 7.65 -8.80
C VAL A 19 12.36 9.13 -8.47
N VAL A 20 11.73 10.02 -9.22
CA VAL A 20 11.79 11.48 -9.00
C VAL A 20 11.17 11.85 -7.64
N CYS A 21 10.03 11.25 -7.29
CA CYS A 21 9.38 11.52 -6.00
C CYS A 21 10.24 11.03 -4.83
N PHE A 22 10.92 9.90 -4.96
CA PHE A 22 11.83 9.42 -3.91
C PHE A 22 13.03 10.34 -3.66
N MET A 23 13.44 11.15 -4.62
CA MET A 23 14.56 12.10 -4.42
C MET A 23 14.25 13.22 -3.40
N ARG A 24 12.98 13.42 -3.04
CA ARG A 24 12.53 14.45 -2.10
C ARG A 24 11.55 13.86 -1.08
N PRO A 25 11.81 14.03 0.25
CA PRO A 25 10.96 13.42 1.28
C PRO A 25 9.49 13.86 1.17
N ILE A 26 9.24 15.15 0.97
CA ILE A 26 7.87 15.68 0.84
C ILE A 26 7.15 15.11 -0.39
N ALA A 27 7.85 14.95 -1.52
CA ALA A 27 7.26 14.39 -2.73
C ALA A 27 6.93 12.91 -2.56
N MET A 28 7.81 12.14 -1.90
CA MET A 28 7.58 10.74 -1.55
C MET A 28 6.36 10.61 -0.64
N GLU A 29 6.29 11.39 0.44
CA GLU A 29 5.15 11.41 1.37
C GLU A 29 3.84 11.70 0.65
N PHE A 30 3.81 12.73 -0.20
CA PHE A 30 2.60 13.09 -0.94
C PHE A 30 2.18 12.00 -1.93
N LEU A 31 3.12 11.45 -2.70
CA LEU A 31 2.83 10.38 -3.65
C LEU A 31 2.27 9.14 -2.96
N PHE A 32 2.93 8.67 -1.90
CA PHE A 32 2.50 7.44 -1.23
C PHE A 32 1.28 7.63 -0.34
N ALA A 33 1.03 8.81 0.20
CA ALA A 33 -0.25 9.14 0.83
C ALA A 33 -1.40 9.04 -0.19
N LEU A 34 -1.21 9.59 -1.40
CA LEU A 34 -2.18 9.48 -2.49
C LEU A 34 -2.39 8.03 -2.93
N VAL A 35 -1.30 7.27 -3.15
CA VAL A 35 -1.37 5.85 -3.53
C VAL A 35 -2.08 5.04 -2.46
N THR A 36 -1.74 5.23 -1.18
CA THR A 36 -2.41 4.57 -0.05
C THR A 36 -3.91 4.85 -0.05
N GLY A 37 -4.29 6.12 -0.20
CA GLY A 37 -5.69 6.52 -0.25
C GLY A 37 -6.46 5.90 -1.42
N LEU A 38 -5.90 5.98 -2.64
CA LEU A 38 -6.52 5.40 -3.83
C LEU A 38 -6.66 3.88 -3.72
N THR A 39 -5.63 3.20 -3.20
CA THR A 39 -5.64 1.73 -3.06
C THR A 39 -6.67 1.28 -2.03
N ILE A 40 -6.79 1.97 -0.87
CA ILE A 40 -7.84 1.66 0.12
C ILE A 40 -9.22 1.97 -0.44
N TRP A 41 -9.33 3.08 -1.16
CA TRP A 41 -10.59 3.47 -1.79
C TRP A 41 -11.09 2.42 -2.79
N GLU A 42 -10.21 1.92 -3.64
CA GLU A 42 -10.52 0.86 -4.60
C GLU A 42 -10.80 -0.47 -3.89
N TYR A 43 -9.98 -0.85 -2.93
CA TYR A 43 -10.17 -2.04 -2.11
C TYR A 43 -11.57 -2.06 -1.45
N CYS A 44 -11.94 -0.97 -0.76
CA CYS A 44 -13.27 -0.87 -0.14
C CYS A 44 -14.41 -0.93 -1.18
N GLY A 45 -14.18 -0.40 -2.39
CA GLY A 45 -15.13 -0.55 -3.49
C GLY A 45 -15.34 -2.01 -3.87
N LEU A 46 -14.25 -2.75 -4.10
CA LEU A 46 -14.27 -4.17 -4.48
C LEU A 46 -14.91 -5.06 -3.40
N VAL A 47 -14.61 -4.80 -2.11
CA VAL A 47 -15.23 -5.58 -1.02
C VAL A 47 -16.72 -5.29 -0.86
N ASN A 48 -17.15 -4.05 -1.11
CA ASN A 48 -18.56 -3.69 -1.05
C ASN A 48 -19.39 -4.30 -2.20
N ASP A 49 -18.74 -4.81 -3.25
CA ASP A 49 -19.39 -5.61 -4.29
C ASP A 49 -19.68 -7.06 -3.82
N VAL A 50 -19.11 -7.48 -2.70
CA VAL A 50 -19.37 -8.79 -2.09
C VAL A 50 -20.71 -8.74 -1.36
N LYS A 51 -21.59 -9.72 -1.64
CA LYS A 51 -22.93 -9.79 -1.03
C LYS A 51 -22.83 -9.83 0.51
N GLY A 52 -23.54 -8.92 1.17
CA GLY A 52 -23.61 -8.83 2.64
C GLY A 52 -22.39 -8.17 3.28
N VAL A 53 -21.59 -7.40 2.52
CA VAL A 53 -20.47 -6.59 3.02
C VAL A 53 -20.72 -5.12 2.76
N GLN A 54 -20.56 -4.27 3.80
CA GLN A 54 -20.72 -2.82 3.74
C GLN A 54 -19.64 -2.11 4.57
N VAL A 55 -18.44 -1.99 4.00
CA VAL A 55 -17.32 -1.25 4.63
C VAL A 55 -17.47 0.25 4.38
N ASN A 56 -17.26 1.06 5.41
CA ASN A 56 -17.23 2.51 5.26
C ASN A 56 -16.01 2.98 4.48
N ARG A 57 -16.21 3.15 3.17
CA ARG A 57 -15.15 3.46 2.21
C ARG A 57 -14.42 4.76 2.51
N PHE A 58 -15.17 5.82 2.85
CA PHE A 58 -14.59 7.14 3.09
C PHE A 58 -13.74 7.17 4.36
N ILE A 59 -14.30 6.73 5.48
CA ILE A 59 -13.60 6.78 6.78
C ILE A 59 -12.40 5.83 6.79
N SER A 60 -12.54 4.64 6.21
CA SER A 60 -11.44 3.68 6.07
C SER A 60 -10.27 4.26 5.25
N THR A 61 -10.58 5.00 4.18
CA THR A 61 -9.56 5.68 3.37
C THR A 61 -8.86 6.79 4.14
N VAL A 62 -9.63 7.65 4.81
CA VAL A 62 -9.07 8.74 5.64
C VAL A 62 -8.20 8.18 6.76
N ALA A 63 -8.65 7.11 7.43
CA ALA A 63 -7.88 6.45 8.48
C ALA A 63 -6.52 5.94 7.97
N GLY A 64 -6.50 5.25 6.83
CA GLY A 64 -5.26 4.71 6.27
C GLY A 64 -4.30 5.78 5.78
N VAL A 65 -4.80 6.83 5.13
CA VAL A 65 -3.97 7.99 4.74
C VAL A 65 -3.41 8.70 5.97
N TYR A 66 -4.25 8.92 6.99
CA TYR A 66 -3.79 9.51 8.24
C TYR A 66 -2.70 8.65 8.90
N PHE A 67 -2.90 7.33 8.97
CA PHE A 67 -1.91 6.42 9.54
C PHE A 67 -0.57 6.50 8.79
N PHE A 68 -0.60 6.50 7.47
CA PHE A 68 0.60 6.68 6.64
C PHE A 68 1.35 7.98 6.99
N LEU A 69 0.64 9.11 7.03
CA LEU A 69 1.22 10.42 7.34
C LEU A 69 1.69 10.52 8.80
N ALA A 70 0.99 9.90 9.73
CA ALA A 70 1.39 9.84 11.14
C ALA A 70 2.71 9.08 11.32
N VAL A 71 2.87 7.95 10.61
CA VAL A 71 4.15 7.19 10.60
C VAL A 71 5.26 8.04 9.97
N GLY A 72 4.99 8.72 8.86
CA GLY A 72 5.96 9.61 8.21
C GLY A 72 6.40 10.76 9.10
N GLY A 73 5.46 11.46 9.73
CA GLY A 73 5.75 12.53 10.67
C GLY A 73 6.54 12.08 11.90
N PHE A 74 6.25 10.87 12.40
CA PHE A 74 6.97 10.27 13.51
C PHE A 74 8.38 9.82 13.10
N CYS A 75 8.52 9.11 12.00
CA CYS A 75 9.80 8.61 11.50
C CYS A 75 10.74 9.75 11.05
N SER A 76 10.20 10.82 10.47
CA SER A 76 10.99 12.01 10.09
C SER A 76 11.47 12.86 11.28
N GLY A 77 11.01 12.56 12.51
CA GLY A 77 11.32 13.35 13.69
C GLY A 77 10.56 14.68 13.78
N MET A 78 9.68 14.99 12.83
CA MET A 78 8.83 16.18 12.88
C MET A 78 7.85 16.12 14.06
N ILE A 79 7.39 14.92 14.40
CA ILE A 79 6.47 14.65 15.50
C ILE A 79 7.16 13.68 16.46
N GLN A 80 7.51 14.17 17.65
CA GLN A 80 8.21 13.35 18.64
C GLN A 80 7.27 12.54 19.56
N SER A 81 5.99 12.94 19.60
CA SER A 81 5.02 12.32 20.49
C SER A 81 4.28 11.17 19.79
N GLY A 82 4.26 9.98 20.41
CA GLY A 82 3.42 8.86 19.97
C GLY A 82 1.91 9.15 20.05
N ALA A 83 1.49 10.27 20.66
CA ALA A 83 0.10 10.70 20.67
C ALA A 83 -0.46 10.95 19.25
N VAL A 84 0.41 11.13 18.25
CA VAL A 84 0.02 11.22 16.83
C VAL A 84 -0.78 10.02 16.33
N PHE A 85 -0.64 8.85 16.94
CA PHE A 85 -1.39 7.65 16.57
C PHE A 85 -2.77 7.57 17.22
N ILE A 86 -3.08 8.41 18.23
CA ILE A 86 -4.37 8.38 18.94
C ILE A 86 -5.56 8.62 17.98
N PRO A 87 -5.55 9.63 17.08
CA PRO A 87 -6.66 9.84 16.15
C PRO A 87 -6.94 8.62 15.26
N TYR A 88 -5.89 7.93 14.81
CA TYR A 88 -6.06 6.69 14.05
C TYR A 88 -6.76 5.60 14.87
N LEU A 89 -6.29 5.36 16.10
CA LEU A 89 -6.90 4.37 16.98
C LEU A 89 -8.36 4.71 17.30
N LEU A 90 -8.66 5.98 17.56
CA LEU A 90 -10.03 6.44 17.77
C LEU A 90 -10.90 6.23 16.51
N THR A 91 -10.35 6.45 15.33
CA THR A 91 -11.08 6.21 14.07
C THR A 91 -11.36 4.72 13.87
N ILE A 92 -10.41 3.83 14.21
CA ILE A 92 -10.64 2.38 14.17
C ILE A 92 -11.74 1.97 15.18
N VAL A 93 -11.69 2.49 16.41
CA VAL A 93 -12.74 2.24 17.41
C VAL A 93 -14.09 2.76 16.92
N TYR A 94 -14.12 3.94 16.32
CA TYR A 94 -15.34 4.49 15.71
C TYR A 94 -15.89 3.57 14.60
N LEU A 95 -15.04 3.06 13.71
CA LEU A 95 -15.45 2.12 12.65
C LEU A 95 -16.07 0.86 13.23
N PHE A 96 -15.51 0.30 14.31
CA PHE A 96 -16.10 -0.86 14.98
C PHE A 96 -17.46 -0.54 15.63
N ILE A 97 -17.54 0.59 16.33
CA ILE A 97 -18.79 0.98 17.00
C ILE A 97 -19.88 1.32 15.99
N SER A 98 -19.54 2.03 14.90
CA SER A 98 -20.51 2.42 13.87
C SER A 98 -21.20 1.22 13.24
N GLU A 99 -20.50 0.13 13.00
CA GLU A 99 -21.08 -1.09 12.44
C GLU A 99 -22.14 -1.75 13.34
N LEU A 100 -22.06 -1.58 14.66
CA LEU A 100 -23.08 -2.07 15.60
C LEU A 100 -24.41 -1.31 15.49
N TYR A 101 -24.35 -0.06 15.03
CA TYR A 101 -25.55 0.78 14.85
C TYR A 101 -26.08 0.72 13.42
N MET A 102 -25.25 0.33 12.45
CA MET A 102 -25.68 0.09 11.07
C MET A 102 -26.34 -1.29 11.00
N LYS A 103 -27.55 -1.34 10.48
CA LYS A 103 -28.29 -2.61 10.30
C LYS A 103 -27.74 -3.41 9.10
N THR A 104 -26.46 -3.78 9.18
CA THR A 104 -25.80 -4.60 8.16
C THR A 104 -26.13 -6.09 8.38
N GLU A 105 -26.12 -6.87 7.31
CA GLU A 105 -26.40 -8.30 7.39
C GLU A 105 -25.35 -9.06 8.22
N ASN A 106 -24.09 -8.60 8.19
CA ASN A 106 -22.98 -9.25 8.89
C ASN A 106 -21.86 -8.26 9.30
N ALA A 107 -22.02 -7.62 10.45
CA ALA A 107 -21.04 -6.69 11.02
C ALA A 107 -19.65 -7.31 11.22
N ILE A 108 -19.55 -8.63 11.45
CA ILE A 108 -18.26 -9.31 11.63
C ILE A 108 -17.46 -9.31 10.31
N ASN A 109 -18.12 -9.54 9.19
CA ASN A 109 -17.47 -9.45 7.88
C ASN A 109 -17.00 -8.02 7.60
N ASP A 110 -17.82 -7.03 7.91
CA ASP A 110 -17.50 -5.60 7.70
C ASP A 110 -16.27 -5.20 8.52
N TRP A 111 -16.18 -5.64 9.77
CA TRP A 111 -14.98 -5.48 10.60
C TRP A 111 -13.77 -6.18 10.02
N ALA A 112 -13.92 -7.44 9.59
CA ALA A 112 -12.82 -8.21 9.04
C ALA A 112 -12.25 -7.56 7.78
N TYR A 113 -13.10 -7.12 6.84
CA TYR A 113 -12.66 -6.45 5.62
C TYR A 113 -12.10 -5.04 5.90
N THR A 114 -12.67 -4.31 6.85
CA THR A 114 -12.12 -3.01 7.28
C THR A 114 -10.71 -3.17 7.83
N MET A 115 -10.51 -4.10 8.75
CA MET A 115 -9.18 -4.37 9.33
C MET A 115 -8.21 -4.93 8.31
N LEU A 116 -8.67 -5.81 7.41
CA LEU A 116 -7.84 -6.32 6.33
C LEU A 116 -7.32 -5.18 5.44
N GLY A 117 -8.16 -4.21 5.09
CA GLY A 117 -7.75 -3.02 4.35
C GLY A 117 -6.66 -2.22 5.06
N GLN A 118 -6.80 -1.99 6.37
CA GLN A 118 -5.80 -1.26 7.16
C GLN A 118 -4.49 -2.05 7.30
N MET A 119 -4.56 -3.34 7.62
CA MET A 119 -3.37 -4.18 7.85
C MET A 119 -2.67 -4.59 6.55
N TYR A 120 -3.39 -4.76 5.46
CA TYR A 120 -2.84 -5.23 4.19
C TYR A 120 -2.40 -4.09 3.25
N ILE A 121 -2.95 -2.88 3.42
CA ILE A 121 -2.64 -1.73 2.57
C ILE A 121 -1.98 -0.62 3.38
N ALA A 122 -2.67 -0.04 4.38
CA ALA A 122 -2.14 1.12 5.10
C ALA A 122 -0.83 0.81 5.82
N LEU A 123 -0.76 -0.32 6.52
CA LEU A 123 0.43 -0.69 7.30
C LEU A 123 1.64 -0.98 6.40
N PRO A 124 1.58 -1.81 5.32
CA PRO A 124 2.73 -2.01 4.44
C PRO A 124 3.20 -0.74 3.74
N PHE A 125 2.29 0.10 3.24
CA PHE A 125 2.70 1.37 2.66
C PHE A 125 3.38 2.29 3.68
N SER A 126 2.90 2.30 4.94
CA SER A 126 3.52 3.10 6.01
C SER A 126 4.95 2.66 6.34
N THR A 127 5.31 1.39 6.11
CA THR A 127 6.69 0.91 6.32
C THR A 127 7.71 1.55 5.39
N ILE A 128 7.29 2.14 4.27
CA ILE A 128 8.16 2.93 3.38
C ILE A 128 8.82 4.06 4.18
N ASN A 129 8.08 4.70 5.08
CA ASN A 129 8.61 5.77 5.93
C ASN A 129 9.68 5.25 6.89
N VAL A 130 9.46 4.06 7.48
CA VAL A 130 10.45 3.42 8.35
C VAL A 130 11.74 3.11 7.60
N LEU A 131 11.64 2.75 6.31
CA LEU A 131 12.81 2.49 5.47
C LEU A 131 13.50 3.78 5.00
N ALA A 132 12.74 4.85 4.79
CA ALA A 132 13.24 6.11 4.24
C ALA A 132 13.91 7.00 5.29
N PHE A 133 13.43 6.97 6.55
CA PHE A 133 13.96 7.82 7.63
C PHE A 133 14.76 6.99 8.61
N ASN A 134 16.04 7.31 8.78
CA ASN A 134 16.96 6.55 9.61
C ASN A 134 17.59 7.45 10.67
N ALA A 135 17.68 6.95 11.90
CA ALA A 135 18.40 7.64 12.96
C ALA A 135 19.92 7.68 12.65
N THR A 136 20.53 8.85 12.77
CA THR A 136 21.98 9.01 12.66
C THR A 136 22.65 8.86 14.02
N PRO A 137 23.95 8.55 14.07
CA PRO A 137 24.70 8.47 15.34
C PRO A 137 24.63 9.74 16.20
N ASP A 138 24.42 10.90 15.58
CA ASP A 138 24.29 12.19 16.25
C ASP A 138 22.90 12.45 16.83
N GLY A 139 21.98 11.47 16.78
CA GLY A 139 20.62 11.58 17.27
C GLY A 139 19.65 12.32 16.35
N ASN A 140 20.11 12.73 15.17
CA ASN A 140 19.26 13.32 14.13
C ASN A 140 18.61 12.26 13.26
N VAL A 141 17.62 12.66 12.43
CA VAL A 141 17.01 11.78 11.44
C VAL A 141 17.49 12.20 10.05
N ALA A 142 18.00 11.23 9.29
CA ALA A 142 18.38 11.41 7.90
C ALA A 142 17.39 10.72 6.96
N TYR A 143 17.05 11.40 5.88
CA TYR A 143 16.27 10.81 4.79
C TYR A 143 17.17 10.05 3.82
N ASN A 144 16.92 8.76 3.65
CA ASN A 144 17.63 7.90 2.71
C ASN A 144 16.65 7.27 1.71
N TYR A 145 16.55 7.86 0.53
CA TYR A 145 15.67 7.36 -0.52
C TYR A 145 16.15 6.05 -1.17
N MET A 146 17.43 5.69 -1.03
CA MET A 146 18.00 4.51 -1.70
C MET A 146 17.41 3.21 -1.16
N ILE A 147 17.15 3.13 0.15
CA ILE A 147 16.64 1.89 0.77
C ILE A 147 15.25 1.53 0.22
N PRO A 148 14.22 2.38 0.32
CA PRO A 148 12.91 2.07 -0.24
C PRO A 148 12.95 1.93 -1.76
N LEU A 149 13.77 2.71 -2.48
CA LEU A 149 13.92 2.57 -3.92
C LEU A 149 14.50 1.21 -4.31
N CYS A 150 15.48 0.68 -3.57
CA CYS A 150 16.01 -0.66 -3.78
C CYS A 150 14.93 -1.74 -3.65
N VAL A 151 14.00 -1.61 -2.70
CA VAL A 151 12.87 -2.55 -2.57
C VAL A 151 12.05 -2.57 -3.86
N PHE A 152 11.72 -1.41 -4.42
CA PHE A 152 10.99 -1.34 -5.69
C PHE A 152 11.79 -1.91 -6.87
N ILE A 153 13.08 -1.64 -6.94
CA ILE A 153 13.96 -2.20 -7.98
C ILE A 153 13.97 -3.73 -7.90
N PHE A 154 14.09 -4.31 -6.69
CA PHE A 154 14.06 -5.76 -6.51
C PHE A 154 12.69 -6.36 -6.87
N LEU A 155 11.59 -5.71 -6.51
CA LEU A 155 10.25 -6.15 -6.92
C LEU A 155 10.11 -6.15 -8.45
N TRP A 156 10.52 -5.07 -9.12
CA TRP A 156 10.45 -4.99 -10.59
C TRP A 156 11.37 -6.01 -11.27
N ALA A 157 12.59 -6.21 -10.75
CA ALA A 157 13.51 -7.21 -11.26
C ALA A 157 12.96 -8.63 -11.07
N ASN A 158 12.36 -8.91 -9.91
CA ASN A 158 11.72 -10.20 -9.64
C ASN A 158 10.54 -10.45 -10.58
N ASP A 159 9.62 -9.49 -10.73
CA ASP A 159 8.46 -9.64 -11.60
C ASP A 159 8.86 -9.80 -13.08
N THR A 160 9.85 -9.03 -13.53
CA THR A 160 10.37 -9.14 -14.90
C THR A 160 11.09 -10.47 -15.11
N GLY A 161 11.93 -10.89 -14.16
CA GLY A 161 12.62 -12.15 -14.19
C GLY A 161 11.65 -13.34 -14.20
N ALA A 162 10.66 -13.33 -13.31
CA ALA A 162 9.62 -14.35 -13.25
C ALA A 162 8.80 -14.42 -14.55
N TYR A 163 8.46 -13.27 -15.12
CA TYR A 163 7.76 -13.22 -16.41
C TYR A 163 8.63 -13.79 -17.54
N CYS A 164 9.89 -13.39 -17.64
CA CYS A 164 10.80 -13.87 -18.68
C CYS A 164 11.04 -15.38 -18.56
N SER A 165 11.39 -15.87 -17.35
CA SER A 165 11.64 -17.30 -17.14
C SER A 165 10.37 -18.13 -17.33
N GLY A 166 9.24 -17.68 -16.82
CA GLY A 166 7.96 -18.35 -17.00
C GLY A 166 7.48 -18.41 -18.46
N SER A 167 7.77 -17.34 -19.25
CA SER A 167 7.40 -17.32 -20.67
C SER A 167 8.32 -18.16 -21.56
N LEU A 168 9.62 -18.25 -21.22
CA LEU A 168 10.62 -18.99 -22.00
C LEU A 168 10.69 -20.46 -21.63
N PHE A 169 10.60 -20.77 -20.34
CA PHE A 169 10.85 -22.11 -19.80
C PHE A 169 9.66 -22.75 -19.10
N GLY A 170 8.54 -22.02 -18.92
CA GLY A 170 7.39 -22.43 -18.13
C GLY A 170 6.65 -23.65 -18.69
N LYS A 171 7.00 -24.84 -18.21
CA LYS A 171 6.37 -26.12 -18.56
C LYS A 171 5.39 -26.61 -17.50
N HIS A 172 5.70 -26.39 -16.22
CA HIS A 172 4.91 -26.91 -15.09
C HIS A 172 4.09 -25.77 -14.46
N LYS A 173 2.77 -25.89 -14.54
CA LYS A 173 1.86 -24.88 -13.95
C LYS A 173 1.89 -24.93 -12.43
N LEU A 174 2.01 -23.76 -11.75
CA LEU A 174 2.07 -23.67 -10.30
C LEU A 174 0.68 -23.93 -9.67
N PHE A 175 -0.32 -23.12 -10.03
CA PHE A 175 -1.69 -23.24 -9.56
C PHE A 175 -2.69 -22.96 -10.70
N PRO A 176 -3.03 -23.94 -11.53
CA PRO A 176 -3.89 -23.73 -12.71
C PRO A 176 -5.24 -23.10 -12.39
N ARG A 177 -5.83 -23.44 -11.22
CA ARG A 177 -7.14 -22.96 -10.79
C ARG A 177 -7.12 -21.48 -10.36
N VAL A 178 -6.03 -21.01 -9.76
CA VAL A 178 -5.93 -19.66 -9.18
C VAL A 178 -5.22 -18.69 -10.13
N SER A 179 -4.15 -19.18 -10.77
CA SER A 179 -3.34 -18.38 -11.69
C SER A 179 -2.79 -19.25 -12.82
N PRO A 180 -3.54 -19.42 -13.91
CA PRO A 180 -3.16 -20.32 -15.02
C PRO A 180 -1.91 -19.85 -15.78
N GLY A 181 -1.51 -18.58 -15.63
CA GLY A 181 -0.30 -18.01 -16.24
C GLY A 181 0.99 -18.34 -15.53
N LYS A 182 0.95 -18.68 -14.24
CA LYS A 182 2.16 -18.91 -13.43
C LYS A 182 2.69 -20.34 -13.58
N SER A 183 4.00 -20.48 -13.62
CA SER A 183 4.75 -21.75 -13.68
C SER A 183 5.77 -21.83 -12.55
N TRP A 184 6.24 -23.04 -12.25
CA TRP A 184 7.30 -23.26 -11.28
C TRP A 184 8.63 -22.66 -11.70
N GLU A 185 8.88 -22.58 -13.01
CA GLU A 185 10.10 -22.01 -13.58
C GLU A 185 10.12 -20.46 -13.55
N GLY A 186 8.98 -19.82 -13.40
CA GLY A 186 8.81 -18.38 -13.23
C GLY A 186 8.55 -18.00 -11.79
#